data_51055819ca1efa61e94ec55d3aba8d17
#
_entry.id   51055819ca1efa61e94ec55d3aba8d17
#
_cell.length_a   1.000
_cell.length_b   1.000
_cell.length_c   1.000
_cell.angle_alpha   90.00
_cell.angle_beta   90.00
_cell.angle_gamma   90.00
#
_symmetry.space_group_name_H-M   'P 1'
#
loop_
_entity.id
_entity.type
_entity.pdbx_description
1 polymer ?
#
loop_
_entity_poly.entity_id
_entity_poly.type
_entity_poly.pdbx_seq_one_letter_code
_entity_poly.pdbx_strand_id
1 'polypeptide(L)' 'MKQPLIKNYDELPMFINATTLAQLFGVSRASAYELMSEKDFPSFRIGKRVLVTKENLVEWIEGRTKKGGNR' A
#
# COMPACT_ATOMS: atom_id res chain seq x y z
N MET A 1 11.47 -15.03 -10.39
CA MET A 1 10.95 -14.12 -9.71
C MET A 1 9.76 -13.47 -10.24
N LYS A 2 8.88 -13.17 -9.43
CA LYS A 2 7.68 -12.65 -9.86
C LYS A 2 7.77 -11.23 -10.15
N GLN A 3 7.17 -10.80 -11.16
CA GLN A 3 7.15 -9.41 -11.51
C GLN A 3 6.08 -8.72 -10.75
N PRO A 4 6.31 -7.54 -10.24
CA PRO A 4 5.24 -6.80 -9.59
C PRO A 4 4.26 -6.32 -10.64
N LEU A 5 3.05 -6.10 -10.22
CA LEU A 5 2.03 -5.58 -11.09
C LEU A 5 2.41 -4.21 -11.59
N ILE A 6 3.01 -3.41 -10.72
CA ILE A 6 3.43 -2.07 -11.05
C ILE A 6 4.93 -2.05 -11.06
N LYS A 7 5.52 -1.74 -12.19
CA LYS A 7 6.93 -1.75 -12.31
C LYS A 7 7.61 -0.61 -11.65
N ASN A 8 6.99 0.51 -11.64
CA ASN A 8 7.56 1.63 -10.93
C ASN A 8 6.44 2.43 -10.33
N TYR A 9 6.79 3.22 -9.36
CA TYR A 9 5.81 3.93 -8.56
C TYR A 9 5.10 5.03 -9.34
N ASP A 10 5.69 5.47 -10.42
CA ASP A 10 5.04 6.49 -11.21
C ASP A 10 3.75 6.04 -11.86
N GLU A 11 3.56 4.74 -11.97
CA GLU A 11 2.36 4.22 -12.57
C GLU A 11 1.21 4.14 -11.59
N LEU A 12 1.46 4.39 -10.32
CA LEU A 12 0.40 4.32 -9.34
C LEU A 12 -0.48 5.55 -9.40
N PRO A 13 -1.77 5.40 -9.15
CA PRO A 13 -2.64 6.57 -9.06
C PRO A 13 -2.30 7.35 -7.80
N MET A 14 -2.68 8.61 -7.80
CA MET A 14 -2.40 9.47 -6.68
C MET A 14 -3.01 8.95 -5.38
N PHE A 15 -4.23 8.44 -5.44
CA PHE A 15 -4.90 7.88 -4.28
C PHE A 15 -5.16 6.41 -4.50
N ILE A 16 -4.91 5.61 -3.49
CA ILE A 16 -5.00 4.17 -3.60
C ILE A 16 -5.99 3.66 -2.57
N ASN A 17 -6.98 2.90 -3.03
CA ASN A 17 -7.96 2.33 -2.11
C ASN A 17 -7.61 0.87 -1.83
N ALA A 18 -8.43 0.22 -1.01
CA ALA A 18 -8.14 -1.14 -0.60
C ALA A 18 -8.11 -2.11 -1.76
N THR A 19 -8.99 -1.93 -2.73
CA THR A 19 -9.03 -2.83 -3.87
C THR A 19 -7.73 -2.75 -4.66
N THR A 20 -7.26 -1.53 -4.90
CA THR A 20 -6.02 -1.36 -5.62
C THR A 20 -4.84 -1.86 -4.81
N LEU A 21 -4.86 -1.59 -3.51
CA LEU A 21 -3.78 -2.04 -2.66
C LEU A 21 -3.71 -3.56 -2.65
N ALA A 22 -4.86 -4.22 -2.61
CA ALA A 22 -4.89 -5.67 -2.64
C ALA A 22 -4.26 -6.21 -3.90
N GLN A 23 -4.53 -5.58 -5.02
CA GLN A 23 -3.95 -5.99 -6.28
C GLN A 23 -2.45 -5.77 -6.32
N LEU A 24 -2.01 -4.66 -5.80
CA LEU A 24 -0.60 -4.35 -5.81
C LEU A 24 0.20 -5.32 -4.95
N PHE A 25 -0.37 -5.72 -3.85
CA PHE A 25 0.34 -6.58 -2.91
C PHE A 25 0.05 -8.06 -3.13
N GLY A 26 -0.93 -8.36 -3.97
CA GLY A 26 -1.28 -9.76 -4.21
C GLY A 26 -1.97 -10.40 -3.03
N VAL A 27 -2.78 -9.63 -2.31
CA VAL A 27 -3.49 -10.16 -1.16
C VAL A 27 -4.97 -9.94 -1.34
N SER A 28 -5.78 -10.48 -0.44
CA SER A 28 -7.22 -10.30 -0.52
C SER A 28 -7.60 -8.89 -0.12
N ARG A 29 -8.80 -8.50 -0.50
CA ARG A 29 -9.29 -7.19 -0.10
C ARG A 29 -9.39 -7.07 1.41
N ALA A 30 -9.79 -8.15 2.07
CA ALA A 30 -9.88 -8.13 3.51
C ALA A 30 -8.51 -7.89 4.14
N SER A 31 -7.49 -8.53 3.60
CA SER A 31 -6.14 -8.31 4.12
C SER A 31 -5.68 -6.88 3.88
N ALA A 32 -6.04 -6.32 2.73
CA ALA A 32 -5.66 -4.95 2.45
C ALA A 32 -6.34 -3.98 3.41
N TYR A 33 -7.61 -4.24 3.73
CA TYR A 33 -8.31 -3.41 4.69
C TYR A 33 -7.68 -3.51 6.06
N GLU A 34 -7.28 -4.71 6.45
CA GLU A 34 -6.62 -4.88 7.73
C GLU A 34 -5.32 -4.09 7.78
N LEU A 35 -4.56 -4.14 6.72
CA LEU A 35 -3.33 -3.39 6.66
C LEU A 35 -3.58 -1.91 6.78
N MET A 36 -4.56 -1.41 6.05
CA MET A 36 -4.88 0.01 6.07
C MET A 36 -5.44 0.47 7.40
N SER A 37 -5.84 -0.46 8.25
CA SER A 37 -6.36 -0.12 9.56
C SER A 37 -5.28 -0.06 10.62
N GLU A 38 -4.07 -0.48 10.27
CA GLU A 38 -3.01 -0.49 11.27
C GLU A 38 -2.57 0.92 11.59
N LYS A 39 -2.19 1.15 12.83
CA LYS A 39 -1.79 2.46 13.26
C LYS A 39 -0.62 2.99 12.51
N ASP A 40 0.32 2.14 12.15
CA ASP A 40 1.51 2.57 11.46
C ASP A 40 1.32 2.81 9.98
N PHE A 41 0.22 2.39 9.43
CA PHE A 41 0.01 2.55 8.01
C PHE A 41 -0.57 3.94 7.74
N PRO A 42 -0.01 4.68 6.80
CA PRO A 42 -0.41 6.08 6.60
C PRO A 42 -1.68 6.26 5.77
N SER A 43 -2.74 5.61 6.16
CA SER A 43 -4.01 5.75 5.47
C SER A 43 -4.82 6.88 6.08
N PHE A 44 -5.83 7.32 5.36
CA PHE A 44 -6.75 8.32 5.86
C PHE A 44 -8.14 7.97 5.36
N ARG A 45 -9.14 8.58 5.94
CA ARG A 45 -10.51 8.28 5.62
C ARG A 45 -11.22 9.45 5.02
N ILE A 46 -11.99 9.18 3.99
CA ILE A 46 -12.90 10.18 3.44
C ILE A 46 -14.26 9.51 3.40
N GLY A 47 -15.15 9.94 4.26
CA GLY A 47 -16.45 9.30 4.39
C GLY A 47 -16.24 7.85 4.80
N LYS A 48 -16.72 6.94 3.97
CA LYS A 48 -16.57 5.54 4.25
C LYS A 48 -15.37 4.94 3.57
N ARG A 49 -14.64 5.71 2.83
CA ARG A 49 -13.52 5.20 2.08
C ARG A 49 -12.24 5.37 2.84
N VAL A 50 -11.38 4.37 2.74
CA VAL A 50 -10.06 4.43 3.32
C VAL A 50 -9.08 4.49 2.18
N LEU A 51 -8.20 5.47 2.21
CA LEU A 51 -7.28 5.72 1.11
C LEU A 51 -5.87 5.94 1.63
N VAL A 52 -4.90 5.76 0.75
CA VAL A 52 -3.53 6.12 1.08
C VAL A 52 -2.98 6.83 -0.15
N THR A 53 -2.17 7.85 0.05
CA THR A 53 -1.58 8.53 -1.10
C THR A 53 -0.43 7.71 -1.62
N LYS A 54 -0.16 7.88 -2.90
CA LYS A 54 0.93 7.19 -3.53
C LYS A 54 2.25 7.48 -2.81
N GLU A 55 2.48 8.72 -2.49
CA GLU A 55 3.71 9.10 -1.84
C GLU A 55 3.88 8.44 -0.48
N ASN A 56 2.84 8.44 0.28
CA ASN A 56 2.90 7.83 1.60
C ASN A 56 3.05 6.32 1.52
N LEU A 57 2.40 5.71 0.53
CA LEU A 57 2.54 4.29 0.36
C LEU A 57 3.97 3.93 -0.01
N VAL A 58 4.57 4.68 -0.90
CA VAL A 58 5.94 4.43 -1.30
C VAL A 58 6.89 4.55 -0.12
N GLU A 59 6.70 5.58 0.68
CA GLU A 59 7.52 5.77 1.86
C GLU A 59 7.36 4.63 2.85
N TRP A 60 6.14 4.18 3.03
CA TRP A 60 5.88 3.09 3.94
C TRP A 60 6.58 1.82 3.46
N ILE A 61 6.48 1.54 2.16
CA ILE A 61 7.12 0.37 1.60
C ILE A 61 8.62 0.44 1.75
N GLU A 62 9.19 1.57 1.44
CA GLU A 62 10.63 1.73 1.52
C GLU A 62 11.14 1.60 2.95
N GLY A 63 10.40 2.16 3.88
CA GLY A 63 10.79 2.05 5.26
C GLY A 63 10.74 0.63 5.77
N ARG A 64 9.72 -0.09 5.34
CA ARG A 64 9.56 -1.45 5.75
C ARG A 64 10.64 -2.33 5.17
N THR A 65 10.93 -2.17 3.90
CA THR A 65 11.91 -3.01 3.26
C THR A 65 13.31 -2.72 3.77
N LYS A 66 13.61 -1.48 4.04
CA LYS A 66 14.89 -1.17 4.57
C LYS A 66 15.12 -1.80 5.89
N LYS A 67 14.13 -1.72 6.75
CA LYS A 67 14.24 -2.30 8.02
C LYS A 67 14.24 -3.78 7.93
N GLY A 68 13.35 -4.32 7.16
CA GLY A 68 13.24 -5.74 7.02
C GLY A 68 14.42 -6.35 6.36
N GLY A 69 14.94 -5.67 5.41
CA GLY A 69 16.06 -6.17 4.67
C GLY A 69 17.28 -6.33 5.50
N ASN A 70 17.29 -5.69 6.59
CA ASN A 70 18.35 -5.80 7.41
C ASN A 70 18.43 -7.02 8.12
N ARG A 71 17.49 -7.75 8.09
CA ARG A 71 17.50 -8.82 8.77
C ARG A 71 18.04 -9.84 8.35
#